data_39b7a55f1bd1da8857f934dba8f6138a
#
_entry.id   39b7a55f1bd1da8857f934dba8f6138a
#
_cell.length_a   1.000
_cell.length_b   1.000
_cell.length_c   1.000
_cell.angle_alpha   90.00
_cell.angle_beta   90.00
_cell.angle_gamma   90.00
#
_symmetry.space_group_name_H-M   'P 1'
#
loop_
_entity.id
_entity.type
_entity.pdbx_description
1 polymer ?
#
loop_
_entity_poly.entity_id
_entity_poly.type
_entity_poly.pdbx_seq_one_letter_code
_entity_poly.pdbx_strand_id
1 'polypeptide(L)'
;MPPRRKRLAAVVKVQLPAGQATPAPPVGTALGPHGVNIMDFVRQYNAATESQRGNIIPVEISIFEDRSFTFITKTPPAPELIKKAAGVDKGSAEPHKTKVGSITAAQVRDIAQTKMPDLNATTIEAAEKIIAGTARSMGIRVEG
;
A
#
# COMPACT_ATOMS: atom_id res chain seq x y z
N MET A 1 11.89 -22.07 29.81
CA MET A 1 12.56 -20.85 29.34
C MET A 1 11.61 -20.06 28.47
N PRO A 2 11.42 -18.77 28.73
CA PRO A 2 10.63 -17.97 27.81
C PRO A 2 11.33 -17.97 26.43
N PRO A 3 10.58 -18.00 25.34
CA PRO A 3 11.17 -17.97 24.01
C PRO A 3 12.02 -16.71 23.86
N ARG A 4 13.25 -16.88 23.44
CA ARG A 4 14.13 -15.72 23.16
C ARG A 4 13.46 -14.86 22.10
N ARG A 5 13.15 -13.61 22.46
CA ARG A 5 12.67 -12.66 21.47
C ARG A 5 13.76 -12.46 20.43
N LYS A 6 13.45 -12.78 19.18
CA LYS A 6 14.36 -12.55 18.07
C LYS A 6 14.64 -11.05 17.96
N ARG A 7 15.92 -10.70 17.79
CA ARG A 7 16.30 -9.31 17.60
C ARG A 7 15.97 -8.87 16.17
N LEU A 8 15.32 -7.73 16.06
CA LEU A 8 15.04 -7.11 14.77
C LEU A 8 16.33 -6.58 14.16
N ALA A 9 16.72 -7.09 12.99
CA ALA A 9 17.88 -6.63 12.24
C ALA A 9 17.52 -5.44 11.34
N ALA A 10 16.40 -5.50 10.65
CA ALA A 10 15.96 -4.45 9.73
C ALA A 10 14.46 -4.52 9.47
N VAL A 11 13.90 -3.40 9.06
CA VAL A 11 12.52 -3.31 8.54
C VAL A 11 12.59 -2.77 7.13
N VAL A 12 12.00 -3.49 6.19
CA VAL A 12 11.96 -3.11 4.77
C VAL A 12 10.52 -2.86 4.37
N LYS A 13 10.28 -1.74 3.71
CA LYS A 13 8.95 -1.37 3.20
C LYS A 13 8.99 -1.36 1.69
N VAL A 14 8.10 -2.13 1.07
CA VAL A 14 7.99 -2.21 -0.39
C VAL A 14 6.53 -2.21 -0.81
N GLN A 15 6.27 -1.83 -2.06
CA GLN A 15 4.95 -1.90 -2.66
C GLN A 15 5.00 -2.91 -3.79
N LEU A 16 4.13 -3.89 -3.75
CA LEU A 16 4.12 -5.00 -4.71
C LEU A 16 2.70 -5.26 -5.22
N PRO A 17 2.55 -5.68 -6.49
CA PRO A 17 1.26 -6.14 -6.99
C PRO A 17 0.76 -7.33 -6.18
N ALA A 18 -0.50 -7.29 -5.76
CA ALA A 18 -1.11 -8.37 -4.98
C ALA A 18 -1.18 -9.67 -5.81
N GLY A 19 -0.71 -10.76 -5.24
CA GLY A 19 -0.71 -12.07 -5.88
C GLY A 19 0.26 -12.23 -7.05
N GLN A 20 1.06 -11.21 -7.34
CA GLN A 20 1.96 -11.18 -8.50
C GLN A 20 3.40 -10.76 -8.14
N ALA A 21 3.78 -10.91 -6.88
CA ALA A 21 5.15 -10.62 -6.47
C ALA A 21 6.12 -11.61 -7.14
N THR A 22 7.27 -11.09 -7.56
CA THR A 22 8.32 -11.88 -8.21
C THR A 22 9.65 -11.62 -7.49
N PRO A 23 10.63 -12.52 -7.59
CA PRO A 23 11.97 -12.28 -7.01
C PRO A 23 12.77 -11.19 -7.72
N ALA A 24 12.26 -10.65 -8.83
CA ALA A 24 12.86 -9.51 -9.53
C ALA A 24 12.79 -8.22 -8.67
N PRO A 25 13.60 -7.18 -8.97
CA PRO A 25 13.47 -5.90 -8.28
C PRO A 25 12.01 -5.39 -8.28
N PRO A 26 11.50 -4.78 -7.17
CA PRO A 26 12.27 -4.33 -6.01
C PRO A 26 12.49 -5.37 -4.91
N VAL A 27 11.87 -6.55 -4.98
CA VAL A 27 11.92 -7.56 -3.90
C VAL A 27 13.34 -8.09 -3.72
N GLY A 28 13.98 -8.55 -4.78
CA GLY A 28 15.34 -9.07 -4.74
C GLY A 28 16.34 -8.06 -4.23
N THR A 29 16.22 -6.82 -4.66
CA THR A 29 17.10 -5.72 -4.24
C THR A 29 16.87 -5.33 -2.77
N ALA A 30 15.62 -5.38 -2.32
CA ALA A 30 15.27 -5.02 -0.95
C ALA A 30 15.66 -6.10 0.07
N LEU A 31 15.49 -7.37 -0.27
CA LEU A 31 15.69 -8.49 0.65
C LEU A 31 17.05 -9.18 0.51
N GLY A 32 17.67 -9.13 -0.67
CA GLY A 32 18.94 -9.78 -0.94
C GLY A 32 20.05 -9.43 0.04
N PRO A 33 20.30 -8.14 0.35
CA PRO A 33 21.35 -7.72 1.29
C PRO A 33 21.17 -8.25 2.71
N HIS A 34 19.95 -8.62 3.09
CA HIS A 34 19.62 -9.13 4.41
C HIS A 34 19.70 -10.65 4.53
N GLY A 35 19.98 -11.35 3.43
CA GLY A 35 20.11 -12.81 3.42
C GLY A 35 18.80 -13.57 3.64
N VAL A 36 17.65 -12.92 3.41
CA VAL A 36 16.32 -13.53 3.54
C VAL A 36 16.04 -14.42 2.32
N ASN A 37 15.30 -15.51 2.53
CA ASN A 37 14.84 -16.35 1.44
C ASN A 37 13.72 -15.65 0.64
N ILE A 38 14.08 -15.09 -0.50
CA ILE A 38 13.18 -14.30 -1.35
C ILE A 38 12.01 -15.14 -1.86
N MET A 39 12.26 -16.38 -2.24
CA MET A 39 11.22 -17.26 -2.78
C MET A 39 10.16 -17.60 -1.74
N ASP A 40 10.55 -17.82 -0.50
CA ASP A 40 9.61 -18.04 0.61
C ASP A 40 8.73 -16.82 0.84
N PHE A 41 9.33 -15.64 0.84
CA PHE A 41 8.59 -14.38 0.97
C PHE A 41 7.58 -14.22 -0.16
N VAL A 42 8.01 -14.38 -1.39
CA VAL A 42 7.15 -14.25 -2.59
C VAL A 42 5.96 -15.21 -2.51
N ARG A 43 6.20 -16.46 -2.12
CA ARG A 43 5.15 -17.47 -1.98
C ARG A 43 4.13 -17.08 -0.93
N GLN A 44 4.59 -16.69 0.26
CA GLN A 44 3.72 -16.30 1.37
C GLN A 44 2.93 -15.03 1.06
N TYR A 45 3.60 -14.04 0.47
CA TYR A 45 2.95 -12.79 0.07
C TYR A 45 1.86 -13.02 -0.98
N ASN A 46 2.16 -13.79 -2.01
CA ASN A 46 1.18 -14.09 -3.06
C ASN A 46 -0.03 -14.83 -2.50
N ALA A 47 0.18 -15.79 -1.60
CA ALA A 47 -0.92 -16.50 -0.94
C ALA A 47 -1.77 -15.57 -0.08
N ALA A 48 -1.13 -14.66 0.67
CA ALA A 48 -1.83 -13.73 1.56
C ALA A 48 -2.61 -12.65 0.80
N THR A 49 -2.17 -12.27 -0.39
CA THR A 49 -2.76 -11.16 -1.18
C THR A 49 -3.54 -11.63 -2.40
N GLU A 50 -3.73 -12.92 -2.59
CA GLU A 50 -4.43 -13.47 -3.75
C GLU A 50 -5.83 -12.91 -3.94
N SER A 51 -6.57 -12.73 -2.84
CA SER A 51 -7.92 -12.15 -2.85
C SER A 51 -7.95 -10.68 -3.27
N GLN A 52 -6.81 -10.00 -3.27
CA GLN A 52 -6.70 -8.58 -3.59
C GLN A 52 -5.97 -8.34 -4.91
N ARG A 53 -5.93 -9.33 -5.79
CA ARG A 53 -5.31 -9.23 -7.11
C ARG A 53 -5.78 -7.98 -7.86
N GLY A 54 -4.85 -7.35 -8.55
CA GLY A 54 -5.11 -6.13 -9.31
C GLY A 54 -4.85 -4.84 -8.53
N ASN A 55 -4.56 -4.93 -7.24
CA ASN A 55 -4.17 -3.79 -6.42
C ASN A 55 -2.68 -3.86 -6.09
N ILE A 56 -2.08 -2.68 -5.88
CA ILE A 56 -0.73 -2.60 -5.32
C ILE A 56 -0.87 -2.55 -3.81
N ILE A 57 -0.22 -3.48 -3.12
CA ILE A 57 -0.30 -3.61 -1.66
C ILE A 57 1.05 -3.25 -1.05
N PRO A 58 1.11 -2.24 -0.17
CA PRO A 58 2.31 -1.99 0.62
C PRO A 58 2.52 -3.13 1.62
N VAL A 59 3.75 -3.57 1.73
CA VAL A 59 4.13 -4.59 2.71
C VAL A 59 5.31 -4.11 3.52
N GLU A 60 5.24 -4.32 4.83
CA GLU A 60 6.31 -4.05 5.77
C GLU A 60 6.89 -5.37 6.23
N ILE A 61 8.15 -5.60 5.91
CA ILE A 61 8.86 -6.84 6.19
C ILE A 61 9.82 -6.61 7.33
N SER A 62 9.63 -7.32 8.43
CA SER A 62 10.54 -7.29 9.57
C SER A 62 11.53 -8.45 9.46
N ILE A 63 12.80 -8.14 9.38
CA ILE A 63 13.87 -9.11 9.22
C ILE A 63 14.64 -9.22 10.54
N PHE A 64 14.84 -10.45 10.99
CA PHE A 64 15.53 -10.74 12.25
C PHE A 64 16.96 -11.21 12.02
N GLU A 65 17.79 -11.17 13.08
CA GLU A 65 19.20 -11.52 13.00
C GLU A 65 19.44 -12.98 12.57
N ASP A 66 18.49 -13.86 12.81
CA ASP A 66 18.57 -15.27 12.40
C ASP A 66 18.15 -15.50 10.93
N ARG A 67 17.99 -14.43 10.16
CA ARG A 67 17.53 -14.43 8.76
C ARG A 67 16.09 -14.87 8.57
N SER A 68 15.33 -15.01 9.65
CA SER A 68 13.87 -15.17 9.54
C SER A 68 13.21 -13.82 9.28
N PHE A 69 12.00 -13.88 8.78
CA PHE A 69 11.22 -12.66 8.49
C PHE A 69 9.75 -12.84 8.88
N THR A 70 9.12 -11.72 9.19
CA THR A 70 7.66 -11.62 9.26
C THR A 70 7.25 -10.43 8.39
N PHE A 71 6.03 -10.46 7.88
CA PHE A 71 5.53 -9.33 7.09
C PHE A 71 4.10 -8.99 7.46
N ILE A 72 3.76 -7.72 7.29
CA ILE A 72 2.42 -7.19 7.49
C ILE A 72 2.01 -6.53 6.18
N THR A 73 0.87 -6.94 5.62
CA THR A 73 0.28 -6.29 4.46
C THR A 73 -0.61 -5.16 4.93
N LYS A 74 -0.56 -4.03 4.23
CA LYS A 74 -1.40 -2.87 4.50
C LYS A 74 -2.47 -2.74 3.42
N THR A 75 -3.40 -1.81 3.63
CA THR A 75 -4.40 -1.50 2.61
C THR A 75 -3.72 -0.85 1.39
N PRO A 76 -4.32 -0.94 0.18
CA PRO A 76 -3.76 -0.28 -0.99
C PRO A 76 -3.53 1.21 -0.75
N PRO A 77 -2.47 1.80 -1.34
CA PRO A 77 -2.22 3.24 -1.18
C PRO A 77 -3.40 4.08 -1.65
N ALA A 78 -3.73 5.14 -0.92
CA ALA A 78 -4.82 6.04 -1.28
C ALA A 78 -4.69 6.58 -2.72
N PRO A 79 -3.50 7.02 -3.20
CA PRO A 79 -3.36 7.45 -4.60
C PRO A 79 -3.76 6.41 -5.63
N GLU A 80 -3.46 5.13 -5.40
CA GLU A 80 -3.84 4.06 -6.32
C GLU A 80 -5.35 3.85 -6.36
N LEU A 81 -6.01 3.89 -5.21
CA LEU A 81 -7.47 3.79 -5.12
C LEU A 81 -8.16 4.98 -5.79
N ILE A 82 -7.62 6.18 -5.61
CA ILE A 82 -8.14 7.41 -6.23
C ILE A 82 -7.99 7.35 -7.75
N LYS A 83 -6.84 6.97 -8.26
CA LYS A 83 -6.60 6.81 -9.70
C LYS A 83 -7.56 5.80 -10.33
N LYS A 84 -7.78 4.69 -9.66
CA LYS A 84 -8.70 3.65 -10.12
C LYS A 84 -10.14 4.15 -10.15
N ALA A 85 -10.58 4.87 -9.12
CA ALA A 85 -11.92 5.45 -9.06
C ALA A 85 -12.15 6.53 -10.11
N ALA A 86 -11.13 7.36 -10.37
CA ALA A 86 -11.19 8.41 -11.40
C ALA A 86 -10.99 7.88 -12.82
N GLY A 87 -10.52 6.65 -12.97
CA GLY A 87 -10.25 6.06 -14.29
C GLY A 87 -9.03 6.66 -14.98
N VAL A 88 -8.06 7.18 -14.24
CA VAL A 88 -6.81 7.75 -14.77
C VAL A 88 -5.62 6.90 -14.37
N ASP A 89 -4.61 6.85 -15.24
CA ASP A 89 -3.40 6.06 -14.99
C ASP A 89 -2.38 6.81 -14.17
N LYS A 90 -2.39 8.14 -14.24
CA LYS A 90 -1.38 8.99 -13.59
C LYS A 90 -2.01 10.28 -13.10
N GLY A 91 -1.53 10.75 -11.95
CA GLY A 91 -1.88 12.06 -11.43
C GLY A 91 -1.26 13.22 -12.22
N SER A 92 -1.71 14.44 -11.94
CA SER A 92 -1.21 15.64 -12.59
C SER A 92 0.19 16.02 -12.10
N ALA A 93 1.05 16.46 -13.00
CA ALA A 93 2.34 17.08 -12.67
C ALA A 93 2.16 18.47 -12.06
N GLU A 94 1.07 19.16 -12.40
CA GLU A 94 0.72 20.49 -11.91
C GLU A 94 -0.71 20.48 -11.33
N PRO A 95 -0.92 19.87 -10.15
CA PRO A 95 -2.29 19.61 -9.63
C PRO A 95 -3.08 20.88 -9.33
N HIS A 96 -2.41 21.98 -9.06
CA HIS A 96 -3.06 23.26 -8.78
C HIS A 96 -3.54 24.00 -10.06
N LYS A 97 -3.02 23.61 -11.21
CA LYS A 97 -3.37 24.22 -12.51
C LYS A 97 -4.12 23.27 -13.42
N THR A 98 -3.64 22.02 -13.54
CA THR A 98 -4.16 21.03 -14.48
C THR A 98 -4.85 19.93 -13.71
N LYS A 99 -6.15 19.76 -13.94
CA LYS A 99 -6.94 18.65 -13.39
C LYS A 99 -7.03 17.53 -14.42
N VAL A 100 -6.78 16.29 -13.98
CA VAL A 100 -6.73 15.12 -14.89
C VAL A 100 -7.96 14.21 -14.75
N GLY A 101 -8.78 14.42 -13.73
CA GLY A 101 -9.97 13.61 -13.50
C GLY A 101 -10.82 14.13 -12.36
N SER A 102 -11.87 13.39 -12.05
CA SER A 102 -12.75 13.70 -10.93
C SER A 102 -13.29 12.42 -10.30
N ILE A 103 -13.61 12.50 -9.01
CA ILE A 103 -14.29 11.44 -8.26
C ILE A 103 -15.47 12.05 -7.51
N THR A 104 -16.49 11.24 -7.24
CA THR A 104 -17.66 11.67 -6.49
C THR A 104 -17.45 11.53 -4.98
N ALA A 105 -18.28 12.22 -4.20
CA ALA A 105 -18.25 12.08 -2.73
C ALA A 105 -18.50 10.63 -2.28
N ALA A 106 -19.36 9.89 -3.00
CA ALA A 106 -19.61 8.47 -2.73
C ALA A 106 -18.32 7.63 -2.93
N GLN A 107 -17.56 7.89 -3.98
CA GLN A 107 -16.30 7.21 -4.25
C GLN A 107 -15.24 7.56 -3.18
N VAL A 108 -15.18 8.82 -2.74
CA VAL A 108 -14.31 9.24 -1.63
C VAL A 108 -14.65 8.46 -0.37
N ARG A 109 -15.93 8.31 -0.06
CA ARG A 109 -16.39 7.56 1.10
C ARG A 109 -16.01 6.08 1.03
N ASP A 110 -16.16 5.44 -0.12
CA ASP A 110 -15.77 4.05 -0.33
C ASP A 110 -14.26 3.85 -0.14
N ILE A 111 -13.45 4.75 -0.68
CA ILE A 111 -11.99 4.74 -0.49
C ILE A 111 -11.64 4.94 0.99
N ALA A 112 -12.30 5.88 1.66
CA ALA A 112 -12.10 6.13 3.08
C ALA A 112 -12.41 4.91 3.94
N GLN A 113 -13.51 4.20 3.65
CA GLN A 113 -13.86 2.95 4.34
C GLN A 113 -12.81 1.88 4.16
N THR A 114 -12.31 1.70 2.93
CA THR A 114 -11.26 0.74 2.62
C THR A 114 -9.97 1.06 3.37
N LYS A 115 -9.65 2.34 3.50
CA LYS A 115 -8.40 2.81 4.12
C LYS A 115 -8.48 2.97 5.64
N MET A 116 -9.68 2.97 6.24
CA MET A 116 -9.89 3.20 7.67
C MET A 116 -8.95 2.42 8.59
N PRO A 117 -8.66 1.12 8.36
CA PRO A 117 -7.74 0.38 9.23
C PRO A 117 -6.34 0.97 9.36
N ASP A 118 -5.88 1.69 8.32
CA ASP A 118 -4.54 2.29 8.28
C ASP A 118 -4.54 3.78 8.62
N LEU A 119 -5.72 4.39 8.80
CA LEU A 119 -5.84 5.81 9.11
C LEU A 119 -5.97 6.04 10.61
N ASN A 120 -5.52 7.19 11.05
CA ASN A 120 -5.71 7.66 12.44
C ASN A 120 -7.01 8.44 12.62
N ALA A 121 -7.86 8.50 11.59
CA ALA A 121 -9.15 9.15 11.67
C ALA A 121 -10.10 8.39 12.59
N THR A 122 -10.83 9.12 13.43
CA THR A 122 -11.80 8.54 14.37
C THR A 122 -13.18 8.37 13.76
N THR A 123 -13.48 9.12 12.69
CA THR A 123 -14.77 9.07 12.00
C THR A 123 -14.57 8.91 10.51
N ILE A 124 -15.61 8.45 9.81
CA ILE A 124 -15.59 8.32 8.35
C ILE A 124 -15.48 9.68 7.66
N GLU A 125 -16.10 10.72 8.23
CA GLU A 125 -16.03 12.09 7.71
C GLU A 125 -14.60 12.63 7.75
N ALA A 126 -13.86 12.36 8.83
CA ALA A 126 -12.45 12.73 8.94
C ALA A 126 -11.61 11.98 7.89
N ALA A 127 -11.88 10.69 7.69
CA ALA A 127 -11.21 9.88 6.66
C ALA A 127 -11.51 10.41 5.25
N GLU A 128 -12.74 10.81 4.98
CA GLU A 128 -13.13 11.42 3.70
C GLU A 128 -12.34 12.69 3.41
N LYS A 129 -12.11 13.53 4.42
CA LYS A 129 -11.30 14.75 4.28
C LYS A 129 -9.85 14.44 3.92
N ILE A 130 -9.28 13.40 4.52
CA ILE A 130 -7.91 12.95 4.24
C ILE A 130 -7.81 12.49 2.77
N ILE A 131 -8.75 11.68 2.33
CA ILE A 131 -8.79 11.18 0.95
C ILE A 131 -9.02 12.31 -0.06
N ALA A 132 -9.94 13.24 0.24
CA ALA A 132 -10.19 14.41 -0.60
C ALA A 132 -8.94 15.28 -0.75
N GLY A 133 -8.18 15.50 0.33
CA GLY A 133 -6.92 16.22 0.29
C GLY A 133 -5.88 15.53 -0.60
N THR A 134 -5.77 14.21 -0.52
CA THR A 134 -4.88 13.43 -1.38
C THR A 134 -5.30 13.54 -2.85
N ALA A 135 -6.59 13.46 -3.15
CA ALA A 135 -7.11 13.62 -4.52
C ALA A 135 -6.76 15.00 -5.09
N ARG A 136 -6.92 16.05 -4.31
CA ARG A 136 -6.55 17.41 -4.73
C ARG A 136 -5.07 17.51 -5.04
N SER A 137 -4.21 16.89 -4.23
CA SER A 137 -2.77 16.88 -4.45
C SER A 137 -2.37 16.14 -5.72
N MET A 138 -3.24 15.29 -6.23
CA MET A 138 -3.05 14.54 -7.48
C MET A 138 -3.65 15.23 -8.70
N GLY A 139 -4.32 16.35 -8.53
CA GLY A 139 -5.05 17.02 -9.60
C GLY A 139 -6.37 16.38 -9.94
N ILE A 140 -7.00 15.70 -9.00
CA ILE A 140 -8.31 15.07 -9.15
C ILE A 140 -9.34 15.86 -8.36
N ARG A 141 -10.43 16.25 -9.01
CA ARG A 141 -11.52 17.00 -8.37
C ARG A 141 -12.42 16.05 -7.59
N VAL A 142 -12.88 16.53 -6.46
CA VAL A 142 -13.91 15.84 -5.67
C VAL A 142 -15.23 16.56 -5.91
N GLU A 143 -16.21 15.84 -6.49
CA GLU A 143 -17.53 16.35 -6.84
C GLU A 143 -18.59 15.78 -5.91
N GLY A 144 -19.61 16.54 -5.67
CA GLY A 144 -20.72 16.19 -4.81
C GLY A 144 -20.69 16.93 -3.51
#